data_97c2c529c1b32eecb9ec01125d6fb29b
#
_entry.id   97c2c529c1b32eecb9ec01125d6fb29b
#
_cell.length_a   1.000
_cell.length_b   1.000
_cell.length_c   1.000
_cell.angle_alpha   90.00
_cell.angle_beta   90.00
_cell.angle_gamma   90.00
#
_symmetry.space_group_name_H-M   'P 1'
#
loop_
_entity.id
_entity.type
_entity.pdbx_description
1 polymer ?
#
loop_
_entity_poly.entity_id
_entity_poly.type
_entity_poly.pdbx_seq_one_letter_code
_entity_poly.pdbx_strand_id
1 'polypeptide(L)'
;MTPRELANSICETLRRSGFQALLVGGCVRDLLLGREPADYDVTTDATPDQVMALFPESVAVGAQFGVIQILREELNVEIATFRSDIGYSDGRHPDHVTFSKTAEEDVQRRDFTVNGLLMRHDTGEVLDYVGGQDDLRAKVIRAIGEPDRRFTEDKLRMLRAVRFAARFGFEMESDTFNAVRRHVKEIGQVSPERMRDELTKMLTEGAARRAFELLDETGLLEQVLPEIAAMKGVEQPPQFHPEGDVWIHTRLMLEALPAGVSPTLAWGVLLHDVGKPPTFRSASETGDRIRFDGHVDVGVRMAEEICRRLRFSNEDTEQILALVDNHMRFKDVESMRASTLKRFVRLPHFDEHIALHRLDCLSSHGNLDSYDLVRRFIAETPPEQVRPERLITGDDLQAMGFRPGPVFSQILGSLEDAQLEGQVKTREEAAQFVLKQFGASMNRV
;
A
#
# COMPACT_ATOMS: atom_id res chain seq x y z
N MET A 1 18.50 13.80 -18.89
CA MET A 1 18.10 14.94 -18.02
C MET A 1 17.62 14.38 -16.69
N THR A 2 17.98 14.97 -15.54
CA THR A 2 17.46 14.60 -14.23
C THR A 2 16.19 15.40 -13.89
N PRO A 3 15.34 14.95 -12.94
CA PRO A 3 14.19 15.74 -12.47
C PRO A 3 14.60 17.14 -11.99
N ARG A 4 15.72 17.26 -11.30
CA ARG A 4 16.28 18.53 -10.83
C ARG A 4 16.68 19.45 -11.98
N GLU A 5 17.34 18.92 -12.99
CA GLU A 5 17.73 19.68 -14.19
C GLU A 5 16.51 20.21 -14.95
N LEU A 6 15.45 19.39 -15.05
CA LEU A 6 14.19 19.79 -15.67
C LEU A 6 13.54 20.93 -14.87
N ALA A 7 13.38 20.78 -13.56
CA ALA A 7 12.79 21.82 -12.71
C ALA A 7 13.59 23.13 -12.76
N ASN A 8 14.92 23.06 -12.73
CA ASN A 8 15.78 24.23 -12.87
C ASN A 8 15.62 24.93 -14.23
N SER A 9 15.53 24.16 -15.34
CA SER A 9 15.28 24.68 -16.68
C SER A 9 13.92 25.39 -16.78
N ILE A 10 12.90 24.84 -16.13
CA ILE A 10 11.57 25.45 -16.03
C ILE A 10 11.64 26.76 -15.26
N CYS A 11 12.28 26.78 -14.09
CA CYS A 11 12.48 28.00 -13.31
C CYS A 11 13.21 29.09 -14.12
N GLU A 12 14.26 28.73 -14.85
CA GLU A 12 15.01 29.66 -15.67
C GLU A 12 14.17 30.25 -16.80
N THR A 13 13.34 29.42 -17.48
CA THR A 13 12.46 29.86 -18.56
C THR A 13 11.40 30.85 -18.05
N LEU A 14 10.77 30.56 -16.94
CA LEU A 14 9.79 31.44 -16.30
C LEU A 14 10.44 32.79 -15.91
N ARG A 15 11.62 32.75 -15.28
CA ARG A 15 12.33 33.96 -14.86
C ARG A 15 12.77 34.84 -16.06
N ARG A 16 13.26 34.25 -17.14
CA ARG A 16 13.58 34.96 -18.37
C ARG A 16 12.35 35.65 -19.01
N SER A 17 11.18 35.06 -18.76
CA SER A 17 9.89 35.61 -19.21
C SER A 17 9.32 36.66 -18.26
N GLY A 18 10.04 37.02 -17.19
CA GLY A 18 9.67 38.05 -16.23
C GLY A 18 8.83 37.61 -15.06
N PHE A 19 8.68 36.28 -14.85
CA PHE A 19 7.93 35.73 -13.75
C PHE A 19 8.84 35.29 -12.59
N GLN A 20 8.28 35.24 -11.37
CA GLN A 20 8.91 34.58 -10.27
C GLN A 20 8.82 33.05 -10.47
N ALA A 21 9.87 32.32 -10.13
CA ALA A 21 9.86 30.86 -10.14
C ALA A 21 10.77 30.30 -9.04
N LEU A 22 10.23 29.42 -8.22
CA LEU A 22 10.87 28.85 -7.05
C LEU A 22 10.58 27.34 -6.98
N LEU A 23 11.56 26.56 -6.51
CA LEU A 23 11.30 25.20 -6.06
C LEU A 23 10.48 25.26 -4.78
N VAL A 24 9.60 24.27 -4.53
CA VAL A 24 8.64 24.36 -3.43
C VAL A 24 8.31 23.03 -2.77
N GLY A 25 8.05 23.06 -1.47
CA GLY A 25 7.42 21.95 -0.76
C GLY A 25 8.36 20.78 -0.49
N GLY A 26 7.93 19.58 -0.90
CA GLY A 26 8.63 18.33 -0.61
C GLY A 26 10.08 18.30 -1.05
N CYS A 27 10.37 18.78 -2.25
CA CYS A 27 11.75 18.79 -2.76
C CYS A 27 12.68 19.70 -1.94
N VAL A 28 12.22 20.87 -1.51
CA VAL A 28 13.02 21.79 -0.69
C VAL A 28 13.31 21.18 0.68
N ARG A 29 12.29 20.61 1.31
CA ARG A 29 12.44 19.89 2.59
C ARG A 29 13.45 18.76 2.46
N ASP A 30 13.32 17.91 1.45
CA ASP A 30 14.17 16.73 1.28
C ASP A 30 15.63 17.14 0.99
N LEU A 31 15.86 18.17 0.16
CA LEU A 31 17.19 18.76 -0.04
C LEU A 31 17.81 19.26 1.27
N LEU A 32 17.05 19.94 2.12
CA LEU A 32 17.54 20.42 3.43
C LEU A 32 17.81 19.29 4.42
N LEU A 33 17.14 18.15 4.26
CA LEU A 33 17.41 16.94 5.03
C LEU A 33 18.57 16.10 4.44
N GLY A 34 19.22 16.57 3.35
CA GLY A 34 20.30 15.85 2.68
C GLY A 34 19.83 14.60 1.93
N ARG A 35 18.55 14.56 1.54
CA ARG A 35 17.95 13.48 0.76
C ARG A 35 17.75 13.95 -0.67
N GLU A 36 17.94 13.04 -1.65
CA GLU A 36 17.57 13.35 -3.03
C GLU A 36 16.04 13.28 -3.17
N PRO A 37 15.37 14.36 -3.61
CA PRO A 37 13.94 14.34 -3.85
C PRO A 37 13.54 13.39 -4.99
N ALA A 38 12.43 12.67 -4.82
CA ALA A 38 11.85 11.87 -5.89
C ALA A 38 11.22 12.75 -6.97
N ASP A 39 10.53 13.82 -6.55
CA ASP A 39 9.80 14.74 -7.40
C ASP A 39 10.24 16.18 -7.10
N TYR A 40 10.19 17.04 -8.11
CA TYR A 40 10.48 18.46 -7.99
C TYR A 40 9.26 19.27 -8.43
N ASP A 41 8.77 20.14 -7.54
CA ASP A 41 7.67 21.03 -7.81
C ASP A 41 8.18 22.48 -7.95
N VAL A 42 7.58 23.22 -8.88
CA VAL A 42 7.85 24.63 -9.11
C VAL A 42 6.62 25.45 -8.77
N THR A 43 6.82 26.61 -8.16
CA THR A 43 5.73 27.56 -7.95
C THR A 43 6.09 28.92 -8.55
N THR A 44 5.09 29.65 -9.08
CA THR A 44 5.28 30.86 -9.89
C THR A 44 4.11 31.84 -9.75
N ASP A 45 4.34 33.12 -10.08
CA ASP A 45 3.27 34.11 -10.23
C ASP A 45 2.68 34.17 -11.66
N ALA A 46 3.21 33.34 -12.60
CA ALA A 46 2.61 33.16 -13.92
C ALA A 46 1.27 32.42 -13.79
N THR A 47 0.24 32.89 -14.49
CA THR A 47 -1.05 32.20 -14.56
C THR A 47 -0.95 30.89 -15.37
N PRO A 48 -1.90 29.95 -15.21
CA PRO A 48 -1.90 28.70 -15.98
C PRO A 48 -1.79 28.93 -17.49
N ASP A 49 -2.51 29.92 -18.05
CA ASP A 49 -2.46 30.25 -19.48
C ASP A 49 -1.08 30.75 -19.91
N GLN A 50 -0.41 31.54 -19.06
CA GLN A 50 0.95 32.03 -19.31
C GLN A 50 1.96 30.87 -19.22
N VAL A 51 1.80 29.94 -18.30
CA VAL A 51 2.64 28.74 -18.22
C VAL A 51 2.46 27.88 -19.47
N MET A 52 1.22 27.61 -19.88
CA MET A 52 0.95 26.84 -21.11
C MET A 52 1.48 27.49 -22.37
N ALA A 53 1.46 28.83 -22.45
CA ALA A 53 2.03 29.55 -23.56
C ALA A 53 3.57 29.42 -23.64
N LEU A 54 4.26 29.28 -22.51
CA LEU A 54 5.71 29.12 -22.45
C LEU A 54 6.16 27.66 -22.65
N PHE A 55 5.29 26.70 -22.32
CA PHE A 55 5.58 25.27 -22.37
C PHE A 55 4.52 24.52 -23.18
N PRO A 56 4.68 24.46 -24.52
CA PRO A 56 3.70 23.78 -25.38
C PRO A 56 3.46 22.28 -25.05
N GLU A 57 4.44 21.62 -24.44
CA GLU A 57 4.36 20.23 -23.97
C GLU A 57 3.61 20.06 -22.63
N SER A 58 3.00 21.12 -22.11
CA SER A 58 2.30 21.08 -20.82
C SER A 58 0.91 20.46 -20.92
N VAL A 59 0.49 19.84 -19.80
CA VAL A 59 -0.85 19.26 -19.64
C VAL A 59 -1.58 19.92 -18.48
N ALA A 60 -2.82 20.33 -18.73
CA ALA A 60 -3.67 20.99 -17.75
C ALA A 60 -4.31 19.93 -16.81
N VAL A 61 -3.60 19.48 -15.79
CA VAL A 61 -4.10 18.47 -14.82
C VAL A 61 -5.02 19.08 -13.76
N GLY A 62 -4.85 20.36 -13.48
CA GLY A 62 -5.64 21.10 -12.47
C GLY A 62 -5.61 22.60 -12.72
N ALA A 63 -5.72 23.04 -13.99
CA ALA A 63 -5.59 24.45 -14.37
C ALA A 63 -6.56 25.37 -13.61
N GLN A 64 -7.78 24.92 -13.33
CA GLN A 64 -8.75 25.66 -12.51
C GLN A 64 -8.26 25.90 -11.08
N PHE A 65 -7.33 25.07 -10.58
CA PHE A 65 -6.67 25.22 -9.29
C PHE A 65 -5.24 25.75 -9.42
N GLY A 66 -4.83 26.21 -10.60
CA GLY A 66 -3.51 26.78 -10.84
C GLY A 66 -2.38 25.77 -11.02
N VAL A 67 -2.66 24.50 -11.31
CA VAL A 67 -1.64 23.44 -11.45
C VAL A 67 -1.53 23.01 -12.92
N ILE A 68 -0.32 23.11 -13.46
CA ILE A 68 0.05 22.66 -14.80
C ILE A 68 1.19 21.66 -14.68
N GLN A 69 1.13 20.59 -15.44
CA GLN A 69 2.14 19.54 -15.46
C GLN A 69 2.95 19.61 -16.74
N ILE A 70 4.27 19.62 -16.60
CA ILE A 70 5.21 19.51 -17.72
C ILE A 70 5.66 18.08 -17.82
N LEU A 71 5.41 17.48 -18.99
CA LEU A 71 5.86 16.13 -19.31
C LEU A 71 6.98 16.22 -20.35
N ARG A 72 8.18 15.76 -19.98
CA ARG A 72 9.33 15.71 -20.91
C ARG A 72 10.04 14.37 -20.79
N GLU A 73 10.00 13.57 -21.86
CA GLU A 73 10.43 12.18 -21.86
C GLU A 73 9.63 11.39 -20.80
N GLU A 74 10.30 10.77 -19.82
CA GLU A 74 9.66 10.07 -18.70
C GLU A 74 9.59 10.94 -17.42
N LEU A 75 10.00 12.21 -17.50
CA LEU A 75 10.04 13.12 -16.37
C LEU A 75 8.79 13.98 -16.30
N ASN A 76 8.38 14.25 -15.06
CA ASN A 76 7.22 15.05 -14.74
C ASN A 76 7.59 16.12 -13.71
N VAL A 77 7.19 17.38 -13.96
CA VAL A 77 7.32 18.49 -13.01
C VAL A 77 5.98 19.22 -12.93
N GLU A 78 5.48 19.41 -11.71
CA GLU A 78 4.29 20.22 -11.48
C GLU A 78 4.67 21.70 -11.31
N ILE A 79 3.93 22.58 -12.00
CA ILE A 79 4.03 24.03 -11.84
C ILE A 79 2.74 24.53 -11.21
N ALA A 80 2.83 25.09 -10.01
CA ALA A 80 1.71 25.67 -9.29
C ALA A 80 1.77 27.21 -9.37
N THR A 81 0.68 27.84 -9.86
CA THR A 81 0.52 29.29 -9.76
C THR A 81 0.29 29.70 -8.33
N PHE A 82 0.96 30.75 -7.83
CA PHE A 82 0.69 31.31 -6.50
C PHE A 82 -0.79 31.64 -6.35
N ARG A 83 -1.38 31.21 -5.27
CA ARG A 83 -2.79 31.43 -5.02
C ARG A 83 -3.12 31.58 -3.53
N SER A 84 -4.20 32.25 -3.27
CA SER A 84 -4.93 32.22 -2.01
C SER A 84 -6.24 31.49 -2.20
N ASP A 85 -6.61 30.67 -1.24
CA ASP A 85 -7.81 29.85 -1.25
C ASP A 85 -8.86 30.46 -0.33
N ILE A 86 -10.12 30.56 -0.79
CA ILE A 86 -11.24 31.15 -0.05
C ILE A 86 -12.37 30.13 0.04
N GLY A 87 -12.75 29.79 1.28
CA GLY A 87 -13.82 28.83 1.56
C GLY A 87 -13.42 27.41 1.23
N TYR A 88 -14.06 26.44 1.90
CA TYR A 88 -13.85 25.00 1.68
C TYR A 88 -15.15 24.26 2.03
N SER A 89 -16.22 24.54 1.32
CA SER A 89 -17.54 23.99 1.64
C SER A 89 -17.61 22.47 1.52
N ASP A 90 -16.82 21.88 0.63
CA ASP A 90 -16.73 20.42 0.47
C ASP A 90 -15.64 19.76 1.33
N GLY A 91 -14.89 20.55 2.14
CA GLY A 91 -13.81 20.05 2.99
C GLY A 91 -12.58 19.54 2.22
N ARG A 92 -12.40 19.99 0.96
CA ARG A 92 -11.25 19.62 0.10
C ARG A 92 -10.82 20.71 -0.86
N HIS A 93 -11.77 21.20 -1.66
CA HIS A 93 -11.47 22.18 -2.69
C HIS A 93 -11.87 23.55 -2.20
N PRO A 94 -11.05 24.58 -2.47
CA PRO A 94 -11.48 25.92 -2.19
C PRO A 94 -12.70 26.28 -3.04
N ASP A 95 -13.66 26.96 -2.44
CA ASP A 95 -14.85 27.44 -3.15
C ASP A 95 -14.48 28.46 -4.22
N HIS A 96 -13.45 29.27 -3.93
CA HIS A 96 -12.86 30.22 -4.87
C HIS A 96 -11.34 30.21 -4.77
N VAL A 97 -10.68 30.22 -5.92
CA VAL A 97 -9.22 30.38 -6.05
C VAL A 97 -8.96 31.79 -6.58
N THR A 98 -8.13 32.54 -5.88
CA THR A 98 -7.62 33.82 -6.37
C THR A 98 -6.12 33.67 -6.61
N PHE A 99 -5.67 33.88 -7.85
CA PHE A 99 -4.24 33.87 -8.14
C PHE A 99 -3.56 35.06 -7.47
N SER A 100 -2.54 34.75 -6.67
CA SER A 100 -1.75 35.72 -5.94
C SER A 100 -0.49 36.07 -6.68
N LYS A 101 0.10 37.24 -6.35
CA LYS A 101 1.42 37.65 -6.86
C LYS A 101 2.54 37.39 -5.85
N THR A 102 2.21 36.88 -4.66
CA THR A 102 3.20 36.70 -3.60
C THR A 102 3.33 35.24 -3.23
N ALA A 103 4.57 34.80 -3.11
CA ALA A 103 4.89 33.45 -2.65
C ALA A 103 4.47 33.22 -1.18
N GLU A 104 4.45 34.27 -0.36
CA GLU A 104 4.04 34.22 1.03
C GLU A 104 2.57 33.77 1.18
N GLU A 105 1.66 34.35 0.40
CA GLU A 105 0.24 33.95 0.42
C GLU A 105 0.04 32.48 -0.01
N ASP A 106 0.80 32.00 -1.00
CA ASP A 106 0.75 30.61 -1.44
C ASP A 106 1.22 29.65 -0.32
N VAL A 107 2.25 30.04 0.43
CA VAL A 107 2.75 29.23 1.56
C VAL A 107 1.72 29.13 2.68
N GLN A 108 1.01 30.21 3.00
CA GLN A 108 0.05 30.26 4.09
C GLN A 108 -1.13 29.29 3.95
N ARG A 109 -1.45 28.79 2.76
CA ARG A 109 -2.53 27.82 2.53
C ARG A 109 -2.05 26.35 2.62
N ARG A 110 -0.73 26.11 2.67
CA ARG A 110 -0.17 24.77 2.72
C ARG A 110 -0.44 24.05 4.03
N ASP A 111 -0.10 22.78 4.12
CA ASP A 111 -0.40 21.94 5.27
C ASP A 111 0.53 22.17 6.47
N PHE A 112 1.84 21.92 6.31
CA PHE A 112 2.82 21.94 7.39
C PHE A 112 3.98 22.88 7.08
N THR A 113 4.56 23.47 8.14
CA THR A 113 5.67 24.41 8.04
C THR A 113 6.85 23.85 7.25
N VAL A 114 7.21 22.58 7.49
CA VAL A 114 8.29 21.88 6.78
C VAL A 114 8.02 21.70 5.29
N ASN A 115 6.78 21.79 4.84
CA ASN A 115 6.36 21.74 3.43
C ASN A 115 6.06 23.14 2.86
N GLY A 116 6.17 24.18 3.69
CA GLY A 116 5.99 25.58 3.28
C GLY A 116 7.27 26.27 2.85
N LEU A 117 8.34 25.51 2.63
CA LEU A 117 9.64 26.05 2.24
C LEU A 117 9.75 26.23 0.74
N LEU A 118 10.40 27.32 0.34
CA LEU A 118 10.69 27.67 -1.04
C LEU A 118 12.19 27.80 -1.23
N MET A 119 12.70 27.55 -2.44
CA MET A 119 14.13 27.68 -2.73
C MET A 119 14.36 28.31 -4.11
N ARG A 120 15.28 29.25 -4.19
CA ARG A 120 15.79 29.75 -5.44
C ARG A 120 16.65 28.69 -6.12
N HIS A 121 16.32 28.33 -7.33
CA HIS A 121 17.03 27.27 -8.07
C HIS A 121 18.49 27.64 -8.41
N ASP A 122 18.79 28.93 -8.57
CA ASP A 122 20.10 29.45 -8.99
C ASP A 122 21.08 29.66 -7.83
N THR A 123 20.61 30.13 -6.67
CA THR A 123 21.44 30.44 -5.51
C THR A 123 21.37 29.40 -4.41
N GLY A 124 20.32 28.57 -4.39
CA GLY A 124 20.00 27.69 -3.28
C GLY A 124 19.47 28.43 -2.04
N GLU A 125 19.21 29.75 -2.15
CA GLU A 125 18.61 30.54 -1.06
C GLU A 125 17.23 30.01 -0.71
N VAL A 126 17.00 29.74 0.58
CA VAL A 126 15.72 29.26 1.10
C VAL A 126 14.91 30.45 1.60
N LEU A 127 13.68 30.56 1.09
CA LEU A 127 12.69 31.52 1.54
C LEU A 127 11.73 30.82 2.48
N ASP A 128 11.65 31.27 3.72
CA ASP A 128 10.84 30.69 4.79
C ASP A 128 9.94 31.74 5.43
N TYR A 129 8.65 31.63 5.19
CA TYR A 129 7.63 32.54 5.71
C TYR A 129 6.88 31.99 6.93
N VAL A 130 7.14 30.74 7.32
CA VAL A 130 6.33 29.99 8.30
C VAL A 130 7.16 29.31 9.41
N GLY A 131 8.47 29.50 9.41
CA GLY A 131 9.37 28.87 10.39
C GLY A 131 9.68 27.39 10.12
N GLY A 132 9.53 26.96 8.87
CA GLY A 132 9.73 25.56 8.47
C GLY A 132 11.17 25.08 8.64
N GLN A 133 12.19 25.94 8.48
CA GLN A 133 13.58 25.58 8.74
C GLN A 133 13.86 25.31 10.22
N ASP A 134 13.23 26.08 11.12
CA ASP A 134 13.35 25.86 12.55
C ASP A 134 12.68 24.54 12.96
N ASP A 135 11.49 24.28 12.45
CA ASP A 135 10.77 23.01 12.68
C ASP A 135 11.52 21.80 12.08
N LEU A 136 12.19 21.95 10.94
CA LEU A 136 13.07 20.89 10.40
C LEU A 136 14.24 20.59 11.34
N ARG A 137 14.90 21.64 11.88
CA ARG A 137 15.99 21.48 12.85
C ARG A 137 15.52 20.86 14.15
N ALA A 138 14.34 21.30 14.62
CA ALA A 138 13.70 20.78 15.83
C ALA A 138 13.07 19.40 15.64
N LYS A 139 12.98 18.89 14.40
CA LYS A 139 12.30 17.64 14.03
C LYS A 139 10.83 17.63 14.44
N VAL A 140 10.10 18.65 14.06
CA VAL A 140 8.69 18.86 14.44
C VAL A 140 7.82 18.96 13.20
N ILE A 141 6.65 18.33 13.23
CA ILE A 141 5.56 18.52 12.27
C ILE A 141 4.54 19.47 12.90
N ARG A 142 4.44 20.67 12.35
CA ARG A 142 3.54 21.74 12.77
C ARG A 142 2.65 22.17 11.62
N ALA A 143 1.35 22.31 11.86
CA ALA A 143 0.43 22.91 10.90
C ALA A 143 0.73 24.40 10.69
N ILE A 144 0.61 24.88 9.46
CA ILE A 144 0.77 26.31 9.18
C ILE A 144 -0.43 27.09 9.72
N GLY A 145 -0.19 28.09 10.56
CA GLY A 145 -1.23 28.91 11.19
C GLY A 145 -2.02 28.11 12.23
N GLU A 146 -3.34 28.28 12.25
CA GLU A 146 -4.21 27.63 13.26
C GLU A 146 -4.53 26.18 12.84
N PRO A 147 -4.13 25.16 13.63
CA PRO A 147 -4.32 23.76 13.25
C PRO A 147 -5.79 23.37 13.05
N ASP A 148 -6.70 23.84 13.90
CA ASP A 148 -8.14 23.55 13.77
C ASP A 148 -8.69 24.03 12.43
N ARG A 149 -8.29 25.22 12.00
CA ARG A 149 -8.65 25.76 10.70
C ARG A 149 -8.07 24.90 9.57
N ARG A 150 -6.81 24.49 9.66
CA ARG A 150 -6.15 23.65 8.62
C ARG A 150 -6.85 22.31 8.44
N PHE A 151 -7.29 21.68 9.54
CA PHE A 151 -8.00 20.40 9.47
C PHE A 151 -9.46 20.57 9.05
N THR A 152 -10.09 21.71 9.34
CA THR A 152 -11.42 22.01 8.79
C THR A 152 -11.40 22.22 7.28
N GLU A 153 -10.34 22.83 6.72
CA GLU A 153 -10.17 23.04 5.28
C GLU A 153 -9.98 21.71 4.53
N ASP A 154 -9.14 20.82 5.00
CA ASP A 154 -8.94 19.47 4.42
C ASP A 154 -8.60 18.46 5.53
N LYS A 155 -9.58 17.60 5.83
CA LYS A 155 -9.46 16.57 6.88
C LYS A 155 -8.36 15.55 6.59
N LEU A 156 -7.98 15.33 5.31
CA LEU A 156 -6.87 14.45 4.97
C LEU A 156 -5.55 14.89 5.59
N ARG A 157 -5.41 16.19 5.87
CA ARG A 157 -4.20 16.73 6.53
C ARG A 157 -3.92 16.06 7.87
N MET A 158 -4.95 15.51 8.56
CA MET A 158 -4.75 14.73 9.78
C MET A 158 -3.95 13.44 9.52
N LEU A 159 -4.30 12.68 8.48
CA LEU A 159 -3.53 11.50 8.06
C LEU A 159 -2.14 11.88 7.56
N ARG A 160 -2.04 12.98 6.82
CA ARG A 160 -0.75 13.50 6.34
C ARG A 160 0.18 13.90 7.50
N ALA A 161 -0.35 14.50 8.59
CA ALA A 161 0.43 14.82 9.79
C ALA A 161 1.06 13.56 10.39
N VAL A 162 0.25 12.50 10.56
CA VAL A 162 0.70 11.20 11.04
C VAL A 162 1.78 10.62 10.12
N ARG A 163 1.53 10.61 8.81
CA ARG A 163 2.48 10.07 7.83
C ARG A 163 3.81 10.80 7.84
N PHE A 164 3.81 12.12 7.82
CA PHE A 164 5.05 12.89 7.83
C PHE A 164 5.81 12.75 9.15
N ALA A 165 5.12 12.77 10.30
CA ALA A 165 5.74 12.53 11.59
C ALA A 165 6.44 11.16 11.63
N ALA A 166 5.75 10.11 11.19
CA ALA A 166 6.34 8.77 11.12
C ALA A 166 7.50 8.68 10.13
N ARG A 167 7.28 9.09 8.87
CA ARG A 167 8.27 8.99 7.79
C ARG A 167 9.59 9.68 8.10
N PHE A 168 9.54 10.84 8.76
CA PHE A 168 10.74 11.60 9.08
C PHE A 168 11.30 11.29 10.47
N GLY A 169 10.56 10.56 11.31
CA GLY A 169 10.89 10.36 12.71
C GLY A 169 10.81 11.66 13.50
N PHE A 170 9.83 12.51 13.16
CA PHE A 170 9.60 13.79 13.81
C PHE A 170 8.46 13.68 14.80
N GLU A 171 8.47 14.52 15.85
CA GLU A 171 7.36 14.65 16.77
C GLU A 171 6.28 15.58 16.17
N MET A 172 5.03 15.29 16.47
CA MET A 172 3.94 16.21 16.12
C MET A 172 3.86 17.30 17.18
N GLU A 173 3.84 18.57 16.75
CA GLU A 173 3.71 19.70 17.66
C GLU A 173 2.40 19.59 18.46
N SER A 174 2.40 20.02 19.73
CA SER A 174 1.32 19.74 20.68
C SER A 174 -0.06 20.26 20.26
N ASP A 175 -0.13 21.49 19.70
CA ASP A 175 -1.42 22.05 19.26
C ASP A 175 -1.91 21.37 18.00
N THR A 176 -0.99 20.99 17.10
CA THR A 176 -1.28 20.18 15.91
C THR A 176 -1.81 18.80 16.29
N PHE A 177 -1.14 18.10 17.23
CA PHE A 177 -1.57 16.80 17.75
C PHE A 177 -2.96 16.86 18.41
N ASN A 178 -3.15 17.85 19.28
CA ASN A 178 -4.42 18.04 19.96
C ASN A 178 -5.57 18.39 19.00
N ALA A 179 -5.28 19.17 17.95
CA ALA A 179 -6.26 19.46 16.91
C ALA A 179 -6.65 18.20 16.12
N VAL A 180 -5.69 17.32 15.77
CA VAL A 180 -6.02 16.02 15.17
C VAL A 180 -7.01 15.25 16.05
N ARG A 181 -6.77 15.17 17.36
CA ARG A 181 -7.67 14.48 18.29
C ARG A 181 -9.06 15.11 18.39
N ARG A 182 -9.15 16.45 18.31
CA ARG A 182 -10.45 17.15 18.32
C ARG A 182 -11.28 16.86 17.07
N HIS A 183 -10.63 16.82 15.90
CA HIS A 183 -11.27 16.64 14.60
C HIS A 183 -11.34 15.17 14.11
N VAL A 184 -10.86 14.22 14.91
CA VAL A 184 -10.71 12.82 14.52
C VAL A 184 -11.96 12.21 13.87
N LYS A 185 -13.17 12.53 14.37
CA LYS A 185 -14.44 12.01 13.85
C LYS A 185 -14.79 12.54 12.45
N GLU A 186 -14.20 13.66 12.07
CA GLU A 186 -14.45 14.29 10.78
C GLU A 186 -13.69 13.62 9.63
N ILE A 187 -12.75 12.71 9.94
CA ILE A 187 -11.97 11.99 8.91
C ILE A 187 -12.86 11.19 7.95
N GLY A 188 -14.04 10.77 8.40
CA GLY A 188 -15.03 10.09 7.55
C GLY A 188 -15.58 10.93 6.40
N GLN A 189 -15.32 12.25 6.36
CA GLN A 189 -15.67 13.13 5.24
C GLN A 189 -14.63 13.07 4.10
N VAL A 190 -13.47 12.45 4.32
CA VAL A 190 -12.44 12.24 3.29
C VAL A 190 -12.88 11.08 2.38
N SER A 191 -12.64 11.22 1.07
CA SER A 191 -12.95 10.12 0.15
C SER A 191 -12.12 8.87 0.46
N PRO A 192 -12.73 7.68 0.33
CA PRO A 192 -12.05 6.41 0.62
C PRO A 192 -10.73 6.22 -0.13
N GLU A 193 -10.67 6.66 -1.38
CA GLU A 193 -9.48 6.57 -2.22
C GLU A 193 -8.31 7.37 -1.62
N ARG A 194 -8.58 8.62 -1.18
CA ARG A 194 -7.55 9.46 -0.56
C ARG A 194 -7.07 8.87 0.78
N MET A 195 -7.98 8.31 1.58
CA MET A 195 -7.63 7.61 2.82
C MET A 195 -6.75 6.39 2.52
N ARG A 196 -7.16 5.54 1.57
CA ARG A 196 -6.36 4.39 1.12
C ARG A 196 -4.96 4.81 0.72
N ASP A 197 -4.83 5.85 -0.10
CA ASP A 197 -3.54 6.28 -0.63
C ASP A 197 -2.60 6.78 0.48
N GLU A 198 -3.09 7.52 1.46
CA GLU A 198 -2.28 7.94 2.61
C GLU A 198 -1.92 6.75 3.52
N LEU A 199 -2.85 5.83 3.80
CA LEU A 199 -2.57 4.61 4.56
C LEU A 199 -1.56 3.70 3.85
N THR A 200 -1.68 3.55 2.53
CA THR A 200 -0.72 2.78 1.72
C THR A 200 0.68 3.40 1.78
N LYS A 201 0.80 4.73 1.68
CA LYS A 201 2.08 5.42 1.87
C LYS A 201 2.66 5.20 3.26
N MET A 202 1.84 5.23 4.32
CA MET A 202 2.30 4.92 5.68
C MET A 202 2.88 3.50 5.77
N LEU A 203 2.28 2.54 5.07
CA LEU A 203 2.74 1.15 5.06
C LEU A 203 4.02 0.94 4.23
N THR A 204 4.21 1.70 3.15
CA THR A 204 5.26 1.44 2.15
C THR A 204 6.48 2.36 2.23
N GLU A 205 6.41 3.47 2.98
CA GLU A 205 7.50 4.45 3.06
C GLU A 205 8.57 4.13 4.14
N GLY A 206 8.52 2.94 4.78
CA GLY A 206 9.55 2.45 5.69
C GLY A 206 9.41 2.89 7.15
N ALA A 207 8.23 3.36 7.56
CA ALA A 207 7.93 3.76 8.93
C ALA A 207 6.54 3.28 9.38
N ALA A 208 6.10 2.13 8.89
CA ALA A 208 4.74 1.64 9.07
C ALA A 208 4.37 1.47 10.55
N ARG A 209 5.25 0.88 11.37
CA ARG A 209 5.01 0.74 12.82
C ARG A 209 4.71 2.08 13.47
N ARG A 210 5.59 3.08 13.32
CA ARG A 210 5.40 4.39 13.94
C ARG A 210 4.16 5.11 13.43
N ALA A 211 3.84 4.97 12.14
CA ALA A 211 2.62 5.54 11.56
C ALA A 211 1.36 4.97 12.23
N PHE A 212 1.30 3.66 12.40
CA PHE A 212 0.14 3.00 13.03
C PHE A 212 0.07 3.23 14.54
N GLU A 213 1.20 3.39 15.24
CA GLU A 213 1.23 3.86 16.63
C GLU A 213 0.66 5.28 16.74
N LEU A 214 1.05 6.20 15.86
CA LEU A 214 0.52 7.57 15.84
C LEU A 214 -0.98 7.61 15.44
N LEU A 215 -1.43 6.75 14.52
CA LEU A 215 -2.86 6.61 14.24
C LEU A 215 -3.64 6.21 15.49
N ASP A 216 -3.10 5.30 16.29
CA ASP A 216 -3.70 4.85 17.55
C ASP A 216 -3.67 5.96 18.62
N GLU A 217 -2.52 6.59 18.86
CA GLU A 217 -2.33 7.68 19.81
C GLU A 217 -3.27 8.89 19.56
N THR A 218 -3.55 9.16 18.27
CA THR A 218 -4.45 10.26 17.87
C THR A 218 -5.93 9.87 17.86
N GLY A 219 -6.25 8.57 17.90
CA GLY A 219 -7.60 8.04 17.76
C GLY A 219 -8.06 7.89 16.30
N LEU A 220 -7.21 8.21 15.33
CA LEU A 220 -7.54 8.04 13.90
C LEU A 220 -7.70 6.56 13.54
N LEU A 221 -6.95 5.64 14.17
CA LEU A 221 -7.02 4.21 13.87
C LEU A 221 -8.44 3.66 14.02
N GLU A 222 -9.13 4.02 15.09
CA GLU A 222 -10.52 3.60 15.35
C GLU A 222 -11.51 4.12 14.31
N GLN A 223 -11.21 5.26 13.68
CA GLN A 223 -12.09 5.85 12.68
C GLN A 223 -11.86 5.28 11.27
N VAL A 224 -10.60 4.99 10.90
CA VAL A 224 -10.24 4.57 9.53
C VAL A 224 -10.19 3.05 9.38
N LEU A 225 -9.71 2.33 10.41
CA LEU A 225 -9.54 0.88 10.44
C LEU A 225 -9.92 0.32 11.82
N PRO A 226 -11.21 0.38 12.21
CA PRO A 226 -11.69 -0.11 13.51
C PRO A 226 -11.38 -1.60 13.71
N GLU A 227 -11.30 -2.38 12.63
CA GLU A 227 -10.96 -3.81 12.66
C GLU A 227 -9.52 -4.03 13.17
N ILE A 228 -8.59 -3.16 12.79
CA ILE A 228 -7.20 -3.18 13.28
C ILE A 228 -7.14 -2.70 14.73
N ALA A 229 -7.90 -1.65 15.07
CA ALA A 229 -7.98 -1.20 16.46
C ALA A 229 -8.52 -2.29 17.40
N ALA A 230 -9.41 -3.16 16.93
CA ALA A 230 -9.96 -4.29 17.69
C ALA A 230 -8.93 -5.41 18.01
N MET A 231 -7.76 -5.40 17.38
CA MET A 231 -6.69 -6.36 17.70
C MET A 231 -6.01 -6.09 19.05
N LYS A 232 -6.18 -4.89 19.61
CA LYS A 232 -5.58 -4.49 20.88
C LYS A 232 -6.12 -5.33 22.03
N GLY A 233 -5.21 -5.89 22.84
CA GLY A 233 -5.58 -6.71 24.00
C GLY A 233 -6.12 -8.10 23.67
N VAL A 234 -6.10 -8.53 22.42
CA VAL A 234 -6.48 -9.89 22.02
C VAL A 234 -5.28 -10.81 22.23
N GLU A 235 -5.29 -11.51 23.37
CA GLU A 235 -4.21 -12.41 23.79
C GLU A 235 -3.99 -13.55 22.79
N GLN A 236 -2.73 -14.00 22.65
CA GLN A 236 -2.34 -15.13 21.80
C GLN A 236 -1.71 -16.26 22.61
N PRO A 237 -1.67 -17.50 22.09
CA PRO A 237 -1.00 -18.60 22.78
C PRO A 237 0.51 -18.30 22.90
N PRO A 238 1.08 -18.18 24.13
CA PRO A 238 2.47 -17.75 24.33
C PRO A 238 3.52 -18.68 23.70
N GLN A 239 3.17 -19.96 23.49
CA GLN A 239 4.07 -20.93 22.86
C GLN A 239 4.31 -20.66 21.36
N PHE A 240 3.43 -19.92 20.70
CA PHE A 240 3.55 -19.54 19.28
C PHE A 240 3.81 -18.05 19.10
N HIS A 241 3.32 -17.24 20.04
CA HIS A 241 3.38 -15.80 20.02
C HIS A 241 3.92 -15.25 21.36
N PRO A 242 5.22 -15.45 21.64
CA PRO A 242 5.83 -14.98 22.89
C PRO A 242 5.86 -13.45 23.00
N GLU A 243 5.67 -12.73 21.88
CA GLU A 243 5.67 -11.28 21.78
C GLU A 243 4.47 -10.61 22.44
N GLY A 244 3.32 -11.32 22.58
CA GLY A 244 2.14 -10.79 23.24
C GLY A 244 0.83 -10.91 22.46
N ASP A 245 0.03 -9.84 22.46
CA ASP A 245 -1.28 -9.81 21.80
C ASP A 245 -1.18 -9.63 20.26
N VAL A 246 -2.33 -9.76 19.56
CA VAL A 246 -2.40 -9.65 18.09
C VAL A 246 -1.91 -8.29 17.60
N TRP A 247 -2.19 -7.21 18.34
CA TRP A 247 -1.74 -5.87 17.96
C TRP A 247 -0.22 -5.70 18.10
N ILE A 248 0.37 -6.25 19.17
CA ILE A 248 1.83 -6.24 19.36
C ILE A 248 2.50 -7.00 18.21
N HIS A 249 2.01 -8.21 17.89
CA HIS A 249 2.49 -8.99 16.75
C HIS A 249 2.41 -8.20 15.44
N THR A 250 1.24 -7.63 15.13
CA THR A 250 1.04 -6.82 13.92
C THR A 250 2.04 -5.66 13.85
N ARG A 251 2.29 -4.94 14.95
CA ARG A 251 3.26 -3.84 14.98
C ARG A 251 4.70 -4.31 14.71
N LEU A 252 5.09 -5.47 15.20
CA LEU A 252 6.41 -6.05 14.91
C LEU A 252 6.54 -6.40 13.43
N MET A 253 5.51 -6.93 12.80
CA MET A 253 5.50 -7.17 11.37
C MET A 253 5.58 -5.86 10.56
N LEU A 254 4.86 -4.81 10.99
CA LEU A 254 4.93 -3.49 10.36
C LEU A 254 6.33 -2.85 10.50
N GLU A 255 7.04 -3.09 11.61
CA GLU A 255 8.43 -2.64 11.78
C GLU A 255 9.39 -3.33 10.80
N ALA A 256 9.13 -4.60 10.49
CA ALA A 256 9.95 -5.41 9.59
C ALA A 256 9.66 -5.14 8.10
N LEU A 257 8.63 -4.35 7.76
CA LEU A 257 8.33 -3.98 6.37
C LEU A 257 9.41 -3.06 5.81
N PRO A 258 10.07 -3.43 4.71
CA PRO A 258 11.05 -2.56 4.06
C PRO A 258 10.37 -1.39 3.34
N ALA A 259 11.11 -0.27 3.21
CA ALA A 259 10.68 0.81 2.33
C ALA A 259 10.59 0.32 0.88
N GLY A 260 9.55 0.76 0.15
CA GLY A 260 9.32 0.39 -1.25
C GLY A 260 8.71 -1.01 -1.43
N VAL A 261 8.23 -1.63 -0.37
CA VAL A 261 7.46 -2.89 -0.46
C VAL A 261 6.20 -2.69 -1.30
N SER A 262 5.75 -3.74 -1.99
CA SER A 262 4.51 -3.67 -2.76
C SER A 262 3.30 -3.33 -1.87
N PRO A 263 2.37 -2.52 -2.36
CA PRO A 263 1.14 -2.19 -1.62
C PRO A 263 0.38 -3.44 -1.18
N THR A 264 0.23 -4.44 -2.05
CA THR A 264 -0.50 -5.68 -1.77
C THR A 264 0.11 -6.47 -0.63
N LEU A 265 1.44 -6.66 -0.62
CA LEU A 265 2.12 -7.30 0.51
C LEU A 265 1.96 -6.50 1.81
N ALA A 266 2.12 -5.17 1.76
CA ALA A 266 2.01 -4.33 2.94
C ALA A 266 0.61 -4.40 3.58
N TRP A 267 -0.44 -4.37 2.76
CA TRP A 267 -1.81 -4.58 3.22
C TRP A 267 -2.07 -6.03 3.65
N GLY A 268 -1.50 -7.01 2.96
CA GLY A 268 -1.54 -8.42 3.39
C GLY A 268 -0.96 -8.61 4.78
N VAL A 269 0.20 -7.99 5.07
CA VAL A 269 0.81 -7.97 6.41
C VAL A 269 -0.11 -7.34 7.45
N LEU A 270 -0.74 -6.21 7.14
CA LEU A 270 -1.65 -5.53 8.07
C LEU A 270 -2.90 -6.37 8.37
N LEU A 271 -3.43 -7.09 7.38
CA LEU A 271 -4.74 -7.74 7.43
C LEU A 271 -4.70 -9.25 7.68
N HIS A 272 -3.52 -9.93 7.65
CA HIS A 272 -3.46 -11.39 7.72
C HIS A 272 -4.20 -11.98 8.94
N ASP A 273 -4.14 -11.30 10.06
CA ASP A 273 -4.71 -11.72 11.34
C ASP A 273 -5.99 -10.94 11.74
N VAL A 274 -6.59 -10.18 10.83
CA VAL A 274 -7.77 -9.35 11.11
C VAL A 274 -8.99 -10.16 11.61
N GLY A 275 -9.03 -11.44 11.30
CA GLY A 275 -10.08 -12.36 11.74
C GLY A 275 -9.88 -12.92 13.16
N LYS A 276 -8.74 -12.68 13.82
CA LYS A 276 -8.47 -13.22 15.19
C LYS A 276 -9.39 -12.62 16.26
N PRO A 277 -9.63 -11.30 16.33
CA PRO A 277 -10.50 -10.73 17.36
C PRO A 277 -11.90 -11.36 17.41
N PRO A 278 -12.67 -11.48 16.32
CA PRO A 278 -14.02 -12.05 16.37
C PRO A 278 -14.04 -13.58 16.57
N THR A 279 -12.90 -14.27 16.41
CA THR A 279 -12.80 -15.73 16.57
C THR A 279 -12.05 -16.14 17.85
N PHE A 280 -11.71 -15.15 18.68
CA PHE A 280 -11.02 -15.39 19.95
C PHE A 280 -11.84 -16.29 20.88
N ARG A 281 -11.20 -17.34 21.40
CA ARG A 281 -11.72 -18.18 22.49
C ARG A 281 -10.63 -18.38 23.52
N SER A 282 -10.96 -18.03 24.76
CA SER A 282 -10.03 -18.14 25.88
C SER A 282 -9.69 -19.57 26.24
N ALA A 283 -8.59 -19.78 26.95
CA ALA A 283 -8.22 -21.11 27.46
C ALA A 283 -9.27 -21.70 28.41
N SER A 284 -10.02 -20.86 29.15
CA SER A 284 -11.12 -21.28 29.99
C SER A 284 -12.34 -21.82 29.23
N GLU A 285 -12.59 -21.27 28.03
CA GLU A 285 -13.69 -21.71 27.15
C GLU A 285 -13.34 -22.97 26.36
N THR A 286 -12.07 -23.13 25.97
CA THR A 286 -11.60 -24.26 25.16
C THR A 286 -11.16 -25.46 26.00
N GLY A 287 -10.86 -25.23 27.28
CA GLY A 287 -10.40 -26.24 28.22
C GLY A 287 -8.90 -26.59 28.15
N ASP A 288 -8.15 -25.96 27.21
CA ASP A 288 -6.71 -26.21 27.06
C ASP A 288 -5.89 -24.90 26.78
N ARG A 289 -6.18 -24.20 25.70
CA ARG A 289 -5.42 -23.02 25.24
C ARG A 289 -6.29 -22.03 24.51
N ILE A 290 -5.78 -20.80 24.29
CA ILE A 290 -6.39 -19.81 23.40
C ILE A 290 -6.46 -20.39 21.98
N ARG A 291 -7.62 -20.19 21.32
CA ARG A 291 -7.87 -20.63 19.95
C ARG A 291 -8.52 -19.53 19.12
N PHE A 292 -8.30 -19.61 17.79
CA PHE A 292 -8.86 -18.73 16.77
C PHE A 292 -9.41 -19.55 15.59
N ASP A 293 -10.28 -20.51 15.91
CA ASP A 293 -10.79 -21.44 14.90
C ASP A 293 -11.55 -20.68 13.81
N GLY A 294 -11.15 -20.86 12.54
CA GLY A 294 -11.78 -20.21 11.38
C GLY A 294 -11.39 -18.74 11.18
N HIS A 295 -10.35 -18.22 11.87
CA HIS A 295 -9.94 -16.81 11.71
C HIS A 295 -9.53 -16.47 10.27
N VAL A 296 -9.02 -17.42 9.49
CA VAL A 296 -8.66 -17.20 8.09
C VAL A 296 -9.91 -16.88 7.27
N ASP A 297 -10.95 -17.72 7.34
CA ASP A 297 -12.21 -17.50 6.60
C ASP A 297 -12.91 -16.19 7.02
N VAL A 298 -12.88 -15.89 8.32
CA VAL A 298 -13.42 -14.63 8.86
C VAL A 298 -12.55 -13.46 8.38
N GLY A 299 -11.24 -13.60 8.44
CA GLY A 299 -10.26 -12.61 8.00
C GLY A 299 -10.40 -12.24 6.53
N VAL A 300 -10.57 -13.23 5.65
CA VAL A 300 -10.81 -13.00 4.22
C VAL A 300 -12.06 -12.14 4.00
N ARG A 301 -13.19 -12.45 4.66
CA ARG A 301 -14.41 -11.64 4.53
C ARG A 301 -14.22 -10.22 5.06
N MET A 302 -13.55 -10.05 6.20
CA MET A 302 -13.26 -8.72 6.76
C MET A 302 -12.31 -7.93 5.85
N ALA A 303 -11.28 -8.57 5.32
CA ALA A 303 -10.36 -7.95 4.36
C ALA A 303 -11.06 -7.51 3.07
N GLU A 304 -11.99 -8.32 2.55
CA GLU A 304 -12.82 -7.96 1.40
C GLU A 304 -13.69 -6.71 1.68
N GLU A 305 -14.30 -6.64 2.85
CA GLU A 305 -15.09 -5.46 3.27
C GLU A 305 -14.23 -4.21 3.41
N ILE A 306 -13.01 -4.34 3.97
CA ILE A 306 -12.03 -3.25 4.07
C ILE A 306 -11.59 -2.78 2.68
N CYS A 307 -11.21 -3.70 1.79
CA CYS A 307 -10.81 -3.38 0.42
C CYS A 307 -11.93 -2.67 -0.35
N ARG A 308 -13.17 -3.16 -0.23
CA ARG A 308 -14.34 -2.53 -0.84
C ARG A 308 -14.61 -1.13 -0.27
N ARG A 309 -14.55 -0.96 1.07
CA ARG A 309 -14.74 0.33 1.75
C ARG A 309 -13.69 1.35 1.32
N LEU A 310 -12.44 0.94 1.16
CA LEU A 310 -11.32 1.77 0.74
C LEU A 310 -11.16 1.85 -0.78
N ARG A 311 -12.04 1.19 -1.54
CA ARG A 311 -12.08 1.22 -3.01
C ARG A 311 -10.75 0.81 -3.65
N PHE A 312 -10.23 -0.34 -3.25
CA PHE A 312 -9.13 -0.98 -3.97
C PHE A 312 -9.55 -1.42 -5.36
N SER A 313 -8.58 -1.58 -6.27
CA SER A 313 -8.80 -2.25 -7.55
C SER A 313 -9.18 -3.72 -7.32
N ASN A 314 -9.81 -4.36 -8.30
CA ASN A 314 -10.11 -5.80 -8.21
C ASN A 314 -8.82 -6.61 -8.11
N GLU A 315 -7.79 -6.25 -8.87
CA GLU A 315 -6.49 -6.92 -8.89
C GLU A 315 -5.80 -6.85 -7.52
N ASP A 316 -5.70 -5.67 -6.93
CA ASP A 316 -5.13 -5.51 -5.58
C ASP A 316 -5.95 -6.28 -4.54
N THR A 317 -7.29 -6.22 -4.64
CA THR A 317 -8.19 -6.93 -3.72
C THR A 317 -7.95 -8.43 -3.80
N GLU A 318 -7.95 -9.02 -5.00
CA GLU A 318 -7.71 -10.45 -5.19
C GLU A 318 -6.38 -10.89 -4.58
N GLN A 319 -5.31 -10.11 -4.79
CA GLN A 319 -3.99 -10.43 -4.23
C GLN A 319 -3.96 -10.30 -2.70
N ILE A 320 -4.53 -9.23 -2.13
CA ILE A 320 -4.60 -9.05 -0.67
C ILE A 320 -5.39 -10.21 -0.03
N LEU A 321 -6.55 -10.56 -0.59
CA LEU A 321 -7.35 -11.68 -0.09
C LEU A 321 -6.61 -13.01 -0.20
N ALA A 322 -5.88 -13.24 -1.30
CA ALA A 322 -5.07 -14.43 -1.48
C ALA A 322 -3.95 -14.52 -0.41
N LEU A 323 -3.33 -13.39 -0.05
CA LEU A 323 -2.33 -13.34 1.03
C LEU A 323 -2.96 -13.71 2.37
N VAL A 324 -4.12 -13.15 2.71
CA VAL A 324 -4.86 -13.46 3.95
C VAL A 324 -5.31 -14.91 3.97
N ASP A 325 -5.84 -15.45 2.86
CA ASP A 325 -6.33 -16.82 2.77
C ASP A 325 -5.21 -17.87 2.92
N ASN A 326 -4.05 -17.57 2.39
CA ASN A 326 -2.97 -18.57 2.30
C ASN A 326 -1.90 -18.43 3.38
N HIS A 327 -1.95 -17.41 4.28
CA HIS A 327 -0.85 -17.18 5.23
C HIS A 327 -0.57 -18.38 6.14
N MET A 328 -1.60 -19.14 6.54
CA MET A 328 -1.45 -20.31 7.39
C MET A 328 -1.00 -21.59 6.64
N ARG A 329 -1.03 -21.63 5.30
CA ARG A 329 -0.71 -22.84 4.52
C ARG A 329 0.73 -23.28 4.63
N PHE A 330 1.64 -22.37 4.96
CA PHE A 330 3.06 -22.69 5.11
C PHE A 330 3.34 -23.68 6.25
N LYS A 331 2.49 -23.74 7.28
CA LYS A 331 2.63 -24.73 8.37
C LYS A 331 2.53 -26.18 7.90
N ASP A 332 1.87 -26.42 6.76
CA ASP A 332 1.58 -27.75 6.26
C ASP A 332 2.54 -28.17 5.12
N VAL A 333 3.47 -27.31 4.69
CA VAL A 333 4.31 -27.56 3.49
C VAL A 333 5.16 -28.80 3.57
N GLU A 334 5.63 -29.19 4.76
CA GLU A 334 6.40 -30.42 4.98
C GLU A 334 5.58 -31.70 4.68
N SER A 335 4.27 -31.65 4.89
CA SER A 335 3.35 -32.76 4.69
C SER A 335 2.61 -32.70 3.37
N MET A 336 2.79 -31.63 2.57
CA MET A 336 2.15 -31.49 1.28
C MET A 336 2.68 -32.50 0.26
N ARG A 337 1.75 -33.09 -0.55
CA ARG A 337 2.14 -33.82 -1.74
C ARG A 337 2.83 -32.91 -2.73
N ALA A 338 3.68 -33.46 -3.58
CA ALA A 338 4.40 -32.68 -4.60
C ALA A 338 3.45 -31.87 -5.51
N SER A 339 2.31 -32.45 -5.90
CA SER A 339 1.28 -31.75 -6.69
C SER A 339 0.69 -30.56 -5.93
N THR A 340 0.40 -30.71 -4.67
CA THR A 340 -0.13 -29.65 -3.80
C THR A 340 0.88 -28.52 -3.62
N LEU A 341 2.14 -28.85 -3.32
CA LEU A 341 3.21 -27.87 -3.16
C LEU A 341 3.49 -27.13 -4.47
N LYS A 342 3.56 -27.84 -5.61
CA LYS A 342 3.71 -27.21 -6.93
C LYS A 342 2.56 -26.26 -7.28
N ARG A 343 1.32 -26.58 -6.92
CA ARG A 343 0.18 -25.67 -7.08
C ARG A 343 0.26 -24.48 -6.13
N PHE A 344 0.71 -24.69 -4.91
CA PHE A 344 0.88 -23.62 -3.93
C PHE A 344 1.89 -22.58 -4.42
N VAL A 345 3.07 -22.99 -4.89
CA VAL A 345 4.09 -22.07 -5.40
C VAL A 345 3.74 -21.40 -6.74
N ARG A 346 2.64 -21.83 -7.40
CA ARG A 346 2.11 -21.21 -8.62
C ARG A 346 1.11 -20.08 -8.37
N LEU A 347 0.77 -19.81 -7.12
CA LEU A 347 -0.12 -18.69 -6.81
C LEU A 347 0.42 -17.39 -7.43
N PRO A 348 -0.43 -16.50 -7.92
CA PRO A 348 0.01 -15.19 -8.39
C PRO A 348 0.87 -14.51 -7.33
N HIS A 349 1.89 -13.78 -7.74
CA HIS A 349 2.80 -13.05 -6.85
C HIS A 349 3.26 -13.88 -5.63
N PHE A 350 3.70 -15.11 -5.88
CA PHE A 350 4.08 -16.04 -4.80
C PHE A 350 5.24 -15.53 -3.94
N ASP A 351 6.06 -14.65 -4.47
CA ASP A 351 7.10 -13.90 -3.76
C ASP A 351 6.52 -13.09 -2.59
N GLU A 352 5.32 -12.54 -2.72
CA GLU A 352 4.63 -11.86 -1.63
C GLU A 352 4.12 -12.84 -0.55
N HIS A 353 3.59 -14.00 -0.95
CA HIS A 353 3.15 -15.03 0.01
C HIS A 353 4.30 -15.51 0.89
N ILE A 354 5.45 -15.81 0.28
CA ILE A 354 6.61 -16.28 1.03
C ILE A 354 7.26 -15.15 1.86
N ALA A 355 7.18 -13.90 1.38
CA ALA A 355 7.63 -12.74 2.14
C ALA A 355 6.75 -12.50 3.37
N LEU A 356 5.42 -12.56 3.24
CA LEU A 356 4.48 -12.48 4.35
C LEU A 356 4.79 -13.54 5.41
N HIS A 357 4.92 -14.80 5.00
CA HIS A 357 5.26 -15.90 5.92
C HIS A 357 6.58 -15.67 6.64
N ARG A 358 7.60 -15.19 5.93
CA ARG A 358 8.89 -14.87 6.55
C ARG A 358 8.76 -13.78 7.61
N LEU A 359 8.01 -12.71 7.33
CA LEU A 359 7.77 -11.63 8.28
C LEU A 359 7.02 -12.11 9.52
N ASP A 360 5.98 -12.94 9.34
CA ASP A 360 5.21 -13.55 10.42
C ASP A 360 6.09 -14.39 11.33
N CYS A 361 6.89 -15.32 10.78
CA CYS A 361 7.82 -16.14 11.54
C CYS A 361 8.84 -15.29 12.33
N LEU A 362 9.45 -14.31 11.70
CA LEU A 362 10.46 -13.46 12.35
C LEU A 362 9.87 -12.58 13.45
N SER A 363 8.60 -12.22 13.35
CA SER A 363 7.88 -11.40 14.32
C SER A 363 7.25 -12.23 15.45
N SER A 364 7.34 -13.56 15.39
CA SER A 364 6.79 -14.49 16.38
C SER A 364 7.86 -15.47 16.91
N HIS A 365 7.81 -16.71 16.52
CA HIS A 365 8.67 -17.81 17.04
C HIS A 365 10.08 -17.88 16.41
N GLY A 366 10.37 -17.15 15.33
CA GLY A 366 11.67 -17.09 14.65
C GLY A 366 12.06 -18.34 13.83
N ASN A 367 11.23 -19.38 13.77
CA ASN A 367 11.51 -20.59 13.00
C ASN A 367 11.22 -20.37 11.50
N LEU A 368 12.21 -20.60 10.64
CA LEU A 368 12.15 -20.44 9.19
C LEU A 368 12.20 -21.77 8.42
N ASP A 369 12.06 -22.94 9.08
CA ASP A 369 12.19 -24.24 8.42
C ASP A 369 11.26 -24.40 7.21
N SER A 370 9.97 -24.03 7.36
CA SER A 370 9.00 -24.04 6.26
C SER A 370 9.34 -23.04 5.15
N TYR A 371 9.83 -21.87 5.50
CA TYR A 371 10.31 -20.87 4.53
C TYR A 371 11.49 -21.43 3.73
N ASP A 372 12.51 -21.96 4.40
CA ASP A 372 13.71 -22.51 3.77
C ASP A 372 13.38 -23.73 2.90
N LEU A 373 12.46 -24.59 3.34
CA LEU A 373 11.98 -25.71 2.53
C LEU A 373 11.37 -25.23 1.21
N VAL A 374 10.44 -24.26 1.27
CA VAL A 374 9.78 -23.74 0.06
C VAL A 374 10.79 -23.02 -0.84
N ARG A 375 11.71 -22.24 -0.29
CA ARG A 375 12.78 -21.57 -1.06
C ARG A 375 13.66 -22.57 -1.78
N ARG A 376 14.08 -23.63 -1.10
CA ARG A 376 14.86 -24.72 -1.69
C ARG A 376 14.08 -25.42 -2.79
N PHE A 377 12.82 -25.76 -2.51
CA PHE A 377 11.95 -26.40 -3.50
C PHE A 377 11.83 -25.58 -4.79
N ILE A 378 11.63 -24.26 -4.69
CA ILE A 378 11.57 -23.37 -5.86
C ILE A 378 12.91 -23.35 -6.61
N ALA A 379 14.03 -23.31 -5.89
CA ALA A 379 15.37 -23.26 -6.51
C ALA A 379 15.75 -24.58 -7.22
N GLU A 380 15.31 -25.70 -6.70
CA GLU A 380 15.65 -27.05 -7.21
C GLU A 380 14.63 -27.58 -8.22
N THR A 381 13.43 -27.01 -8.32
CA THR A 381 12.37 -27.49 -9.21
C THR A 381 12.32 -26.65 -10.49
N PRO A 382 12.61 -27.23 -11.66
CA PRO A 382 12.51 -26.53 -12.93
C PRO A 382 11.10 -25.97 -13.19
N PRO A 383 10.96 -24.77 -13.80
CA PRO A 383 9.67 -24.14 -14.06
C PRO A 383 8.68 -25.03 -14.80
N GLU A 384 9.16 -25.84 -15.76
CA GLU A 384 8.36 -26.79 -16.52
C GLU A 384 7.81 -27.95 -15.67
N GLN A 385 8.44 -28.29 -14.55
CA GLN A 385 7.91 -29.27 -13.60
C GLN A 385 6.90 -28.66 -12.64
N VAL A 386 7.02 -27.36 -12.36
CA VAL A 386 6.05 -26.61 -11.56
C VAL A 386 4.80 -26.35 -12.39
N ARG A 387 4.94 -25.99 -13.67
CA ARG A 387 3.83 -25.67 -14.58
C ARG A 387 3.99 -26.45 -15.89
N PRO A 388 3.76 -27.79 -15.88
CA PRO A 388 3.89 -28.60 -17.08
C PRO A 388 2.83 -28.24 -18.12
N GLU A 389 3.17 -28.40 -19.39
CA GLU A 389 2.20 -28.33 -20.49
C GLU A 389 1.14 -29.43 -20.32
N ARG A 390 -0.11 -29.10 -20.65
CA ARG A 390 -1.20 -30.07 -20.58
C ARG A 390 -1.04 -31.15 -21.62
N LEU A 391 -0.93 -32.40 -21.21
CA LEU A 391 -0.81 -33.56 -22.11
C LEU A 391 -2.13 -33.91 -22.83
N ILE A 392 -3.28 -33.64 -22.16
CA ILE A 392 -4.64 -33.82 -22.72
C ILE A 392 -5.45 -32.57 -22.44
N THR A 393 -6.19 -32.12 -23.45
CA THR A 393 -7.10 -30.98 -23.40
C THR A 393 -8.56 -31.44 -23.35
N GLY A 394 -9.51 -30.49 -23.22
CA GLY A 394 -10.94 -30.81 -23.32
C GLY A 394 -11.35 -31.39 -24.67
N ASP A 395 -10.72 -30.91 -25.75
CA ASP A 395 -10.98 -31.42 -27.10
C ASP A 395 -10.49 -32.88 -27.26
N ASP A 396 -9.34 -33.23 -26.68
CA ASP A 396 -8.84 -34.59 -26.65
C ASP A 396 -9.79 -35.52 -25.88
N LEU A 397 -10.37 -35.06 -24.75
CA LEU A 397 -11.37 -35.84 -24.02
C LEU A 397 -12.62 -36.08 -24.85
N GLN A 398 -13.08 -35.10 -25.66
CA GLN A 398 -14.18 -35.27 -26.57
C GLN A 398 -13.84 -36.31 -27.65
N ALA A 399 -12.64 -36.24 -28.25
CA ALA A 399 -12.15 -37.20 -29.24
C ALA A 399 -12.03 -38.63 -28.64
N MET A 400 -11.77 -38.75 -27.35
CA MET A 400 -11.76 -40.00 -26.60
C MET A 400 -13.16 -40.54 -26.27
N GLY A 401 -14.24 -39.77 -26.55
CA GLY A 401 -15.62 -40.20 -26.36
C GLY A 401 -16.26 -39.74 -25.04
N PHE A 402 -15.62 -38.84 -24.27
CA PHE A 402 -16.23 -38.22 -23.11
C PHE A 402 -17.15 -37.06 -23.51
N ARG A 403 -18.25 -36.90 -22.80
CA ARG A 403 -19.16 -35.76 -23.02
C ARG A 403 -18.75 -34.54 -22.16
N PRO A 404 -18.76 -33.30 -22.74
CA PRO A 404 -18.51 -32.09 -21.99
C PRO A 404 -19.42 -31.94 -20.76
N GLY A 405 -18.84 -31.59 -19.61
CA GLY A 405 -19.58 -31.45 -18.37
C GLY A 405 -18.64 -31.44 -17.15
N PRO A 406 -19.17 -31.48 -15.93
CA PRO A 406 -18.39 -31.43 -14.69
C PRO A 406 -17.29 -32.51 -14.60
N VAL A 407 -17.48 -33.65 -15.26
CA VAL A 407 -16.49 -34.74 -15.33
C VAL A 407 -15.18 -34.32 -16.01
N PHE A 408 -15.20 -33.35 -16.95
CA PHE A 408 -13.99 -32.84 -17.59
C PHE A 408 -13.06 -32.18 -16.56
N SER A 409 -13.59 -31.34 -15.68
CA SER A 409 -12.79 -30.69 -14.63
C SER A 409 -12.18 -31.73 -13.68
N GLN A 410 -12.92 -32.81 -13.36
CA GLN A 410 -12.42 -33.89 -12.54
C GLN A 410 -11.29 -34.68 -13.24
N ILE A 411 -11.48 -35.04 -14.52
CA ILE A 411 -10.48 -35.76 -15.31
C ILE A 411 -9.22 -34.92 -15.45
N LEU A 412 -9.35 -33.67 -15.92
CA LEU A 412 -8.22 -32.78 -16.14
C LEU A 412 -7.47 -32.45 -14.84
N GLY A 413 -8.20 -32.26 -13.73
CA GLY A 413 -7.60 -32.04 -12.40
C GLY A 413 -6.83 -33.26 -11.91
N SER A 414 -7.40 -34.49 -12.02
CA SER A 414 -6.73 -35.72 -11.62
C SER A 414 -5.51 -36.05 -12.51
N LEU A 415 -5.60 -35.72 -13.81
CA LEU A 415 -4.49 -35.88 -14.74
C LEU A 415 -3.36 -34.89 -14.42
N GLU A 416 -3.71 -33.64 -14.12
CA GLU A 416 -2.72 -32.64 -13.70
C GLU A 416 -2.01 -33.07 -12.42
N ASP A 417 -2.75 -33.63 -11.43
CA ASP A 417 -2.13 -34.20 -10.24
C ASP A 417 -1.13 -35.28 -10.58
N ALA A 418 -1.50 -36.23 -11.43
CA ALA A 418 -0.63 -37.31 -11.87
C ALA A 418 0.62 -36.78 -12.63
N GLN A 419 0.48 -35.75 -13.45
CA GLN A 419 1.61 -35.07 -14.11
C GLN A 419 2.54 -34.40 -13.09
N LEU A 420 1.98 -33.63 -12.15
CA LEU A 420 2.74 -32.93 -11.12
C LEU A 420 3.46 -33.90 -10.18
N GLU A 421 2.89 -35.08 -9.91
CA GLU A 421 3.53 -36.17 -9.15
C GLU A 421 4.55 -36.96 -9.98
N GLY A 422 4.67 -36.69 -11.32
CA GLY A 422 5.59 -37.40 -12.21
C GLY A 422 5.17 -38.82 -12.58
N GLN A 423 3.91 -39.17 -12.30
CA GLN A 423 3.32 -40.49 -12.63
C GLN A 423 2.97 -40.61 -14.12
N VAL A 424 2.70 -39.47 -14.77
CA VAL A 424 2.33 -39.38 -16.19
C VAL A 424 3.23 -38.33 -16.83
N LYS A 425 3.95 -38.71 -17.90
CA LYS A 425 4.94 -37.86 -18.57
C LYS A 425 4.69 -37.68 -20.07
N THR A 426 3.94 -38.62 -20.67
CA THR A 426 3.65 -38.55 -22.13
C THR A 426 2.14 -38.51 -22.37
N ARG A 427 1.78 -38.13 -23.61
CA ARG A 427 0.38 -38.07 -24.05
C ARG A 427 -0.27 -39.46 -24.05
N GLU A 428 0.49 -40.51 -24.38
CA GLU A 428 0.05 -41.90 -24.39
C GLU A 428 -0.25 -42.37 -22.94
N GLU A 429 0.64 -42.09 -21.99
CA GLU A 429 0.45 -42.41 -20.59
C GLU A 429 -0.78 -41.64 -20.03
N ALA A 430 -0.96 -40.38 -20.42
CA ALA A 430 -2.11 -39.56 -20.04
C ALA A 430 -3.44 -40.17 -20.53
N ALA A 431 -3.49 -40.62 -21.81
CA ALA A 431 -4.67 -41.26 -22.37
C ALA A 431 -5.00 -42.56 -21.64
N GLN A 432 -3.98 -43.40 -21.36
CA GLN A 432 -4.15 -44.65 -20.60
C GLN A 432 -4.65 -44.38 -19.18
N PHE A 433 -4.09 -43.36 -18.48
CA PHE A 433 -4.51 -42.95 -17.17
C PHE A 433 -6.00 -42.54 -17.14
N VAL A 434 -6.42 -41.70 -18.10
CA VAL A 434 -7.81 -41.26 -18.24
C VAL A 434 -8.74 -42.44 -18.48
N LEU A 435 -8.43 -43.30 -19.42
CA LEU A 435 -9.26 -44.46 -19.73
C LEU A 435 -9.35 -45.45 -18.55
N LYS A 436 -8.26 -45.68 -17.84
CA LYS A 436 -8.23 -46.57 -16.68
C LYS A 436 -9.07 -46.05 -15.53
N GLN A 437 -9.00 -44.74 -15.22
CA GLN A 437 -9.68 -44.20 -14.06
C GLN A 437 -11.13 -43.75 -14.35
N PHE A 438 -11.39 -43.23 -15.55
CA PHE A 438 -12.65 -42.61 -15.91
C PHE A 438 -13.40 -43.26 -17.06
N GLY A 439 -12.86 -44.37 -17.64
CA GLY A 439 -13.48 -45.05 -18.78
C GLY A 439 -14.93 -45.50 -18.53
N ALA A 440 -15.29 -45.86 -17.31
CA ALA A 440 -16.67 -46.17 -16.92
C ALA A 440 -17.63 -44.96 -17.01
N SER A 441 -17.11 -43.74 -17.10
CA SER A 441 -17.89 -42.50 -17.21
C SER A 441 -18.19 -42.13 -18.67
N MET A 442 -17.63 -42.83 -19.65
CA MET A 442 -17.87 -42.63 -21.09
C MET A 442 -19.27 -43.06 -21.54
N ASN A 443 -19.91 -44.01 -20.84
CA ASN A 443 -21.14 -44.69 -21.30
C ASN A 443 -22.36 -44.49 -20.39
N ARG A 444 -22.39 -43.51 -19.51
CA ARG A 444 -23.64 -43.21 -18.81
C ARG A 444 -24.50 -42.29 -19.66
N VAL A 445 -25.41 -42.94 -20.43
CA VAL A 445 -26.57 -42.36 -21.12
C VAL A 445 -27.55 -41.80 -20.08
#